data_baf4020fe368c9f7ee332247dd5b50a1
#
_entry.id   baf4020fe368c9f7ee332247dd5b50a1
#
_cell.length_a   1.000
_cell.length_b   1.000
_cell.length_c   1.000
_cell.angle_alpha   90.00
_cell.angle_beta   90.00
_cell.angle_gamma   90.00
#
_symmetry.space_group_name_H-M   'P 1'
#
loop_
_entity.id
_entity.type
_entity.pdbx_description
1 polymer ?
#
loop_
_entity_poly.entity_id
_entity_poly.type
_entity_poly.pdbx_seq_one_letter_code
_entity_poly.pdbx_strand_id
1 'polypeptide(L)'
;SEVLVETLPKEMEEFEWPSCSNLSFGEDLSNSSLSFQKNEYGIFFWEDEKVRPSVKNSGVHVVFRPADTIRYDWSKVAGYDEKTKTITCSIPITVCPVKGKLPTIKAKEWKEGETVSGCALSLEPAKTGTVTWKNPVQKADKSGWYPVLFCPADSDNYDWSSYEQDEKGNICMQVYLTVVPKPTPLPTLTPTPVPTEKPSLTPLPESTEVPCTTPVVREKNTSKQGSNGVAETKPTTTFMITQLVSKTSKIQSPIVPKTSILKSSRK
;
A
#
# COMPACT_ATOMS: atom_id res chain seq x y z
N SER A 1 36.02 47.90 -57.17
CA SER A 1 35.60 48.04 -55.77
C SER A 1 34.41 47.15 -55.55
N GLU A 2 34.58 45.98 -54.92
CA GLU A 2 33.50 45.19 -54.43
C GLU A 2 32.93 45.88 -53.20
N VAL A 3 31.66 46.26 -53.25
CA VAL A 3 30.93 46.76 -52.07
C VAL A 3 30.47 45.56 -51.29
N LEU A 4 31.14 45.25 -50.18
CA LEU A 4 30.65 44.30 -49.19
C LEU A 4 29.35 44.85 -48.58
N VAL A 5 28.21 44.28 -48.96
CA VAL A 5 26.93 44.56 -48.31
C VAL A 5 26.87 43.71 -47.06
N GLU A 6 27.11 44.29 -45.91
CA GLU A 6 26.94 43.66 -44.60
C GLU A 6 25.44 43.60 -44.29
N THR A 7 24.85 42.42 -44.36
CA THR A 7 23.43 42.21 -44.01
C THR A 7 23.37 41.96 -42.48
N LEU A 8 22.66 42.82 -41.77
CA LEU A 8 22.36 42.61 -40.34
C LEU A 8 21.50 41.39 -40.15
N PRO A 9 21.71 40.62 -39.05
CA PRO A 9 20.86 39.48 -38.68
C PRO A 9 19.42 39.92 -38.51
N LYS A 10 18.45 39.08 -38.97
CA LYS A 10 17.05 39.30 -38.72
C LYS A 10 16.70 38.95 -37.28
N GLU A 11 16.12 39.90 -36.54
CA GLU A 11 15.64 39.66 -35.18
C GLU A 11 14.53 38.60 -35.16
N MET A 12 14.62 37.65 -34.21
CA MET A 12 13.59 36.66 -33.93
C MET A 12 12.93 37.01 -32.59
N GLU A 13 11.59 37.14 -32.60
CA GLU A 13 10.84 37.48 -31.38
C GLU A 13 10.07 36.28 -30.85
N GLU A 14 9.40 35.56 -31.73
CA GLU A 14 8.55 34.40 -31.38
C GLU A 14 8.61 33.32 -32.46
N PHE A 15 8.43 32.06 -32.00
CA PHE A 15 8.23 30.89 -32.85
C PHE A 15 7.42 29.84 -32.09
N GLU A 16 6.83 28.89 -32.86
CA GLU A 16 5.95 27.86 -32.31
C GLU A 16 6.76 26.82 -31.49
N TRP A 17 6.31 26.56 -30.28
CA TRP A 17 6.81 25.48 -29.43
C TRP A 17 6.01 24.20 -29.66
N PRO A 18 6.68 23.00 -29.62
CA PRO A 18 5.96 21.76 -29.72
C PRO A 18 5.10 21.50 -28.49
N SER A 19 3.97 20.86 -28.70
CA SER A 19 3.26 20.15 -27.63
C SER A 19 3.87 18.76 -27.40
N CYS A 20 3.44 18.06 -26.35
CA CYS A 20 3.94 16.71 -26.08
C CYS A 20 2.81 15.73 -25.78
N SER A 21 3.09 14.43 -25.92
CA SER A 21 2.15 13.38 -25.55
C SER A 21 2.04 13.22 -24.04
N ASN A 22 0.87 12.72 -23.59
CA ASN A 22 0.62 12.45 -22.18
C ASN A 22 1.53 11.34 -21.65
N LEU A 23 1.81 11.35 -20.33
CA LEU A 23 2.51 10.31 -19.61
C LEU A 23 1.60 9.69 -18.54
N SER A 24 1.94 8.47 -18.10
CA SER A 24 1.44 7.91 -16.84
C SER A 24 2.40 8.25 -15.70
N PHE A 25 1.90 8.45 -14.51
CA PHE A 25 2.76 8.71 -13.36
C PHE A 25 3.82 7.62 -13.18
N GLY A 26 5.08 8.05 -12.97
CA GLY A 26 6.24 7.17 -12.85
C GLY A 26 7.02 6.95 -14.14
N GLU A 27 6.45 7.29 -15.30
CA GLU A 27 7.18 7.33 -16.58
C GLU A 27 8.05 8.58 -16.65
N ASP A 28 9.16 8.51 -17.37
CA ASP A 28 10.02 9.65 -17.65
C ASP A 28 9.74 10.25 -19.04
N LEU A 29 10.31 11.42 -19.32
CA LEU A 29 10.08 12.16 -20.56
C LEU A 29 10.53 11.42 -21.80
N SER A 30 11.40 10.41 -21.72
CA SER A 30 11.78 9.56 -22.86
C SER A 30 10.58 8.77 -23.43
N ASN A 31 9.51 8.58 -22.62
CA ASN A 31 8.26 7.94 -23.03
C ASN A 31 7.25 8.92 -23.62
N SER A 32 7.54 10.22 -23.61
CA SER A 32 6.72 11.26 -24.23
C SER A 32 7.37 11.77 -25.52
N SER A 33 6.58 11.92 -26.56
CA SER A 33 7.01 12.46 -27.85
C SER A 33 6.59 13.92 -28.01
N LEU A 34 7.49 14.73 -28.54
CA LEU A 34 7.14 16.07 -29.01
C LEU A 34 6.33 16.00 -30.31
N SER A 35 5.35 16.89 -30.49
CA SER A 35 4.51 16.95 -31.70
C SER A 35 5.34 17.17 -32.96
N PHE A 36 6.47 17.86 -32.83
CA PHE A 36 7.52 17.95 -33.82
C PHE A 36 8.88 18.16 -33.14
N GLN A 37 9.92 17.57 -33.71
CA GLN A 37 11.30 17.72 -33.22
C GLN A 37 12.13 18.67 -34.06
N LYS A 38 11.59 19.20 -35.15
CA LYS A 38 12.28 20.10 -36.06
C LYS A 38 11.29 21.04 -36.74
N ASN A 39 11.70 22.28 -36.91
CA ASN A 39 11.06 23.27 -37.77
C ASN A 39 12.09 23.87 -38.73
N GLU A 40 11.70 24.92 -39.49
CA GLU A 40 12.60 25.63 -40.42
C GLU A 40 13.79 26.33 -39.75
N TYR A 41 13.67 26.61 -38.44
CA TYR A 41 14.65 27.40 -37.68
C TYR A 41 15.60 26.52 -36.86
N GLY A 42 15.26 25.25 -36.55
CA GLY A 42 16.11 24.42 -35.71
C GLY A 42 15.48 23.12 -35.22
N ILE A 43 16.02 22.59 -34.13
CA ILE A 43 15.60 21.32 -33.54
C ILE A 43 15.19 21.46 -32.08
N PHE A 44 14.23 20.65 -31.66
CA PHE A 44 13.71 20.59 -30.29
C PHE A 44 14.05 19.26 -29.64
N PHE A 45 14.39 19.29 -28.36
CA PHE A 45 14.61 18.09 -27.55
C PHE A 45 14.34 18.38 -26.07
N TRP A 46 14.16 17.32 -25.27
CA TRP A 46 14.00 17.48 -23.83
C TRP A 46 15.29 17.99 -23.20
N GLU A 47 15.18 18.89 -22.22
CA GLU A 47 16.35 19.32 -21.43
C GLU A 47 16.95 18.12 -20.66
N ASP A 48 16.09 17.31 -20.04
CA ASP A 48 16.44 16.03 -19.42
C ASP A 48 15.33 15.00 -19.63
N GLU A 49 15.60 14.00 -20.45
CA GLU A 49 14.67 12.90 -20.76
C GLU A 49 14.34 12.02 -19.57
N LYS A 50 15.13 12.06 -18.48
CA LYS A 50 14.93 11.23 -17.28
C LYS A 50 14.00 11.86 -16.24
N VAL A 51 13.58 13.09 -16.45
CA VAL A 51 12.59 13.75 -15.57
C VAL A 51 11.30 12.96 -15.54
N ARG A 52 10.78 12.72 -14.32
CA ARG A 52 9.50 12.06 -14.07
C ARG A 52 8.55 13.06 -13.44
N PRO A 53 7.71 13.71 -14.25
CA PRO A 53 6.77 14.70 -13.72
C PRO A 53 5.65 14.03 -12.90
N SER A 54 5.16 14.73 -11.88
CA SER A 54 3.96 14.34 -11.13
C SER A 54 2.69 14.76 -11.87
N VAL A 55 1.54 14.25 -11.42
CA VAL A 55 0.23 14.67 -11.96
C VAL A 55 0.02 16.18 -11.80
N LYS A 56 0.37 16.70 -10.61
CA LYS A 56 0.42 18.14 -10.35
C LYS A 56 1.83 18.67 -10.65
N ASN A 57 2.09 19.01 -11.91
CA ASN A 57 3.36 19.60 -12.34
C ASN A 57 3.15 21.03 -12.90
N SER A 58 4.21 21.78 -12.99
CA SER A 58 4.23 23.15 -13.54
C SER A 58 4.67 23.21 -15.01
N GLY A 59 4.77 22.05 -15.67
CA GLY A 59 5.33 21.91 -17.01
C GLY A 59 6.71 21.26 -17.00
N VAL A 60 7.24 21.05 -18.19
CA VAL A 60 8.53 20.39 -18.45
C VAL A 60 9.36 21.20 -19.43
N HIS A 61 10.67 21.12 -19.35
CA HIS A 61 11.57 21.95 -20.14
C HIS A 61 11.92 21.28 -21.48
N VAL A 62 11.71 22.05 -22.54
CA VAL A 62 12.14 21.75 -23.90
C VAL A 62 13.21 22.75 -24.31
N VAL A 63 14.27 22.26 -24.92
CA VAL A 63 15.36 23.04 -25.45
C VAL A 63 15.22 23.12 -26.96
N PHE A 64 15.28 24.32 -27.49
CA PHE A 64 15.41 24.59 -28.91
C PHE A 64 16.86 24.97 -29.23
N ARG A 65 17.41 24.31 -30.26
CA ARG A 65 18.73 24.64 -30.82
C ARG A 65 18.55 25.23 -32.19
N PRO A 66 18.80 26.54 -32.38
CA PRO A 66 18.76 27.20 -33.69
C PRO A 66 19.73 26.55 -34.68
N ALA A 67 19.30 26.42 -35.93
CA ALA A 67 20.16 25.95 -37.02
C ALA A 67 21.06 27.04 -37.60
N ASP A 68 20.63 28.29 -37.48
CA ASP A 68 21.36 29.46 -38.02
C ASP A 68 21.31 30.62 -37.03
N THR A 69 22.48 30.88 -36.44
CA THR A 69 22.71 31.98 -35.49
C THR A 69 23.43 33.17 -36.12
N ILE A 70 23.69 33.12 -37.44
CA ILE A 70 24.31 34.19 -38.19
C ILE A 70 23.24 35.06 -38.86
N ARG A 71 22.26 34.38 -39.54
CA ARG A 71 21.17 35.08 -40.18
C ARG A 71 20.10 35.61 -39.25
N TYR A 72 19.96 34.96 -38.08
CA TYR A 72 18.94 35.29 -37.10
C TYR A 72 19.59 35.67 -35.77
N ASP A 73 19.13 36.77 -35.20
CA ASP A 73 19.45 37.19 -33.86
C ASP A 73 18.40 36.66 -32.88
N TRP A 74 18.81 35.72 -32.02
CA TRP A 74 17.99 35.05 -31.02
C TRP A 74 18.08 35.70 -29.63
N SER A 75 18.91 36.73 -29.45
CA SER A 75 19.19 37.30 -28.14
C SER A 75 17.97 37.89 -27.42
N LYS A 76 16.94 38.23 -28.18
CA LYS A 76 15.68 38.78 -27.64
C LYS A 76 14.63 37.73 -27.30
N VAL A 77 14.83 36.46 -27.68
CA VAL A 77 13.91 35.40 -27.40
C VAL A 77 14.02 35.00 -25.94
N ALA A 78 12.89 34.96 -25.22
CA ALA A 78 12.87 34.58 -23.82
C ALA A 78 13.47 33.19 -23.60
N GLY A 79 14.37 33.03 -22.63
CA GLY A 79 15.03 31.75 -22.35
C GLY A 79 16.29 31.47 -23.20
N TYR A 80 16.74 32.42 -24.02
CA TYR A 80 17.97 32.29 -24.78
C TYR A 80 19.22 32.36 -23.88
N ASP A 81 20.09 31.36 -24.03
CA ASP A 81 21.37 31.31 -23.38
C ASP A 81 22.51 31.56 -24.40
N GLU A 82 23.20 32.67 -24.25
CA GLU A 82 24.30 33.09 -25.12
C GLU A 82 25.48 32.12 -25.15
N LYS A 83 25.70 31.38 -24.05
CA LYS A 83 26.84 30.44 -23.95
C LYS A 83 26.57 29.15 -24.72
N THR A 84 25.39 28.63 -24.58
CA THR A 84 24.96 27.36 -25.22
C THR A 84 24.34 27.58 -26.60
N LYS A 85 23.97 28.85 -26.92
CA LYS A 85 23.22 29.23 -28.12
C LYS A 85 21.90 28.43 -28.27
N THR A 86 21.25 28.19 -27.14
CA THR A 86 19.97 27.46 -27.08
C THR A 86 18.91 28.28 -26.36
N ILE A 87 17.66 27.91 -26.57
CA ILE A 87 16.51 28.54 -25.95
C ILE A 87 15.77 27.46 -25.15
N THR A 88 15.51 27.70 -23.87
CA THR A 88 14.75 26.78 -23.00
C THR A 88 13.39 27.37 -22.67
N CYS A 89 12.34 26.56 -22.83
CA CYS A 89 10.98 26.93 -22.50
C CYS A 89 10.28 25.82 -21.72
N SER A 90 9.41 26.19 -20.79
CA SER A 90 8.53 25.26 -20.10
C SER A 90 7.25 25.07 -20.91
N ILE A 91 6.96 23.82 -21.31
CA ILE A 91 5.72 23.46 -21.98
C ILE A 91 4.81 22.65 -21.03
N PRO A 92 3.48 22.76 -21.16
CA PRO A 92 2.56 21.97 -20.35
C PRO A 92 2.62 20.49 -20.73
N ILE A 93 2.54 19.61 -19.73
CA ILE A 93 2.40 18.16 -19.92
C ILE A 93 1.28 17.63 -19.05
N THR A 94 0.47 16.73 -19.60
CA THR A 94 -0.54 15.99 -18.85
C THR A 94 0.03 14.67 -18.38
N VAL A 95 0.01 14.44 -17.05
CA VAL A 95 0.39 13.18 -16.44
C VAL A 95 -0.87 12.54 -15.86
N CYS A 96 -1.14 11.31 -16.28
CA CYS A 96 -2.28 10.54 -15.81
C CYS A 96 -1.93 9.79 -14.52
N PRO A 97 -2.79 9.82 -13.47
CA PRO A 97 -2.57 9.04 -12.27
C PRO A 97 -2.62 7.54 -12.60
N VAL A 98 -1.86 6.74 -11.86
CA VAL A 98 -1.86 5.29 -11.99
C VAL A 98 -2.63 4.65 -10.84
N LYS A 99 -3.17 3.45 -11.05
CA LYS A 99 -3.92 2.72 -10.03
C LYS A 99 -3.06 2.48 -8.79
N GLY A 100 -3.54 2.91 -7.62
CA GLY A 100 -2.91 2.67 -6.34
C GLY A 100 -2.90 1.18 -5.96
N LYS A 101 -1.81 0.74 -5.34
CA LYS A 101 -1.69 -0.62 -4.79
C LYS A 101 -1.83 -0.58 -3.28
N LEU A 102 -2.75 -1.39 -2.74
CA LEU A 102 -2.93 -1.47 -1.29
C LEU A 102 -1.67 -2.04 -0.62
N PRO A 103 -1.24 -1.45 0.50
CA PRO A 103 -0.16 -2.01 1.30
C PRO A 103 -0.61 -3.25 2.06
N THR A 104 0.35 -4.05 2.51
CA THR A 104 0.08 -5.09 3.50
C THR A 104 0.03 -4.46 4.89
N ILE A 105 -1.04 -4.72 5.63
CA ILE A 105 -1.21 -4.25 7.01
C ILE A 105 -0.95 -5.40 7.96
N LYS A 106 -0.13 -5.15 9.00
CA LYS A 106 0.15 -6.11 10.07
C LYS A 106 -0.21 -5.49 11.42
N ALA A 107 -0.83 -6.27 12.29
CA ALA A 107 -1.07 -5.94 13.69
C ALA A 107 -0.15 -6.79 14.58
N LYS A 108 0.29 -6.23 15.72
CA LYS A 108 0.96 -7.02 16.75
C LYS A 108 -0.04 -7.91 17.47
N GLU A 109 0.45 -8.99 18.09
CA GLU A 109 -0.36 -9.77 19.03
C GLU A 109 -0.93 -8.88 20.13
N TRP A 110 -2.20 -9.12 20.49
CA TRP A 110 -2.91 -8.29 21.45
C TRP A 110 -3.57 -9.12 22.54
N LYS A 111 -3.89 -8.51 23.68
CA LYS A 111 -4.47 -9.20 24.83
C LYS A 111 -5.99 -9.21 24.75
N GLU A 112 -6.58 -10.34 25.15
CA GLU A 112 -8.03 -10.50 25.23
C GLU A 112 -8.68 -9.45 26.15
N GLY A 113 -9.79 -8.85 25.67
CA GLY A 113 -10.58 -7.87 26.39
C GLY A 113 -10.03 -6.44 26.41
N GLU A 114 -8.80 -6.21 25.90
CA GLU A 114 -8.25 -4.86 25.77
C GLU A 114 -8.77 -4.19 24.47
N THR A 115 -8.82 -2.85 24.46
CA THR A 115 -9.23 -2.07 23.28
C THR A 115 -8.14 -2.11 22.21
N VAL A 116 -8.56 -2.21 20.95
CA VAL A 116 -7.61 -2.28 19.82
C VAL A 116 -6.78 -1.01 19.63
N SER A 117 -7.21 0.13 20.20
CA SER A 117 -6.47 1.40 20.13
C SER A 117 -5.02 1.32 20.62
N GLY A 118 -4.74 0.44 21.57
CA GLY A 118 -3.38 0.20 22.08
C GLY A 118 -2.53 -0.71 21.21
N CYS A 119 -3.13 -1.44 20.28
CA CYS A 119 -2.41 -2.34 19.39
C CYS A 119 -1.78 -1.60 18.22
N ALA A 120 -0.45 -1.69 18.09
CA ALA A 120 0.27 -1.05 17.00
C ALA A 120 0.00 -1.74 15.66
N LEU A 121 -0.25 -0.92 14.63
CA LEU A 121 -0.36 -1.32 13.24
C LEU A 121 0.92 -0.94 12.48
N SER A 122 1.28 -1.71 11.49
CA SER A 122 2.38 -1.43 10.57
C SER A 122 1.97 -1.64 9.12
N LEU A 123 2.60 -0.87 8.22
CA LEU A 123 2.39 -0.93 6.78
C LEU A 123 3.64 -1.43 6.07
N GLU A 124 3.45 -2.23 5.04
CA GLU A 124 4.50 -2.64 4.12
C GLU A 124 4.06 -2.39 2.66
N PRO A 125 4.71 -1.47 1.93
CA PRO A 125 5.81 -0.57 2.34
C PRO A 125 5.36 0.55 3.28
N ALA A 126 6.21 0.96 4.23
CA ALA A 126 5.87 1.92 5.29
C ALA A 126 5.52 3.33 4.80
N LYS A 127 6.02 3.73 3.61
CA LYS A 127 5.84 5.08 3.05
C LYS A 127 4.55 5.25 2.24
N THR A 128 3.72 4.22 2.12
CA THR A 128 2.50 4.29 1.28
C THR A 128 1.37 5.12 1.88
N GLY A 129 1.41 5.35 3.19
CA GLY A 129 0.38 6.11 3.89
C GLY A 129 0.39 5.87 5.40
N THR A 130 -0.76 6.08 6.01
CA THR A 130 -0.99 5.80 7.43
C THR A 130 -2.16 4.84 7.60
N VAL A 131 -2.16 4.09 8.70
CA VAL A 131 -3.25 3.16 9.02
C VAL A 131 -3.72 3.39 10.46
N THR A 132 -5.04 3.35 10.65
CA THR A 132 -5.69 3.50 11.95
C THR A 132 -6.80 2.48 12.11
N TRP A 133 -7.14 2.14 13.34
CA TRP A 133 -8.32 1.32 13.63
C TRP A 133 -9.60 2.09 13.26
N LYS A 134 -10.52 1.45 12.52
CA LYS A 134 -11.82 2.07 12.18
C LYS A 134 -12.66 2.31 13.43
N ASN A 135 -12.60 1.40 14.39
CA ASN A 135 -13.25 1.55 15.69
C ASN A 135 -12.23 1.33 16.82
N PRO A 136 -11.50 2.37 17.25
CA PRO A 136 -10.43 2.25 18.24
C PRO A 136 -10.86 1.79 19.62
N VAL A 137 -12.16 1.99 19.98
CA VAL A 137 -12.72 1.57 21.29
C VAL A 137 -13.23 0.13 21.29
N GLN A 138 -13.18 -0.56 20.14
CA GLN A 138 -13.56 -1.97 20.05
C GLN A 138 -12.62 -2.83 20.89
N LYS A 139 -13.19 -3.77 21.66
CA LYS A 139 -12.40 -4.76 22.40
C LYS A 139 -12.01 -5.92 21.50
N ALA A 140 -10.83 -6.44 21.73
CA ALA A 140 -10.31 -7.63 21.07
C ALA A 140 -10.65 -8.88 21.90
N ASP A 141 -11.79 -9.50 21.64
CA ASP A 141 -12.27 -10.65 22.40
C ASP A 141 -11.77 -11.99 21.83
N LYS A 142 -11.41 -12.03 20.55
CA LYS A 142 -10.92 -13.23 19.85
C LYS A 142 -10.06 -12.87 18.66
N SER A 143 -9.18 -13.79 18.26
CA SER A 143 -8.43 -13.66 16.99
C SER A 143 -9.37 -13.62 15.80
N GLY A 144 -9.09 -12.74 14.86
CA GLY A 144 -9.95 -12.54 13.68
C GLY A 144 -9.61 -11.31 12.87
N TRP A 145 -10.49 -10.99 11.92
CA TRP A 145 -10.37 -9.82 11.05
C TRP A 145 -11.01 -8.60 11.71
N TYR A 146 -10.23 -7.52 11.80
CA TYR A 146 -10.65 -6.25 12.41
C TYR A 146 -10.55 -5.13 11.38
N PRO A 147 -11.57 -4.23 11.32
CA PRO A 147 -11.60 -3.16 10.34
C PRO A 147 -10.59 -2.05 10.67
N VAL A 148 -9.87 -1.60 9.63
CA VAL A 148 -8.91 -0.51 9.69
C VAL A 148 -9.17 0.48 8.55
N LEU A 149 -8.67 1.69 8.70
CA LEU A 149 -8.71 2.75 7.70
C LEU A 149 -7.28 3.03 7.24
N PHE A 150 -7.04 2.90 5.96
CA PHE A 150 -5.79 3.28 5.31
C PHE A 150 -5.97 4.64 4.64
N CYS A 151 -5.13 5.60 5.04
CA CYS A 151 -5.05 6.92 4.42
C CYS A 151 -3.81 6.95 3.53
N PRO A 152 -3.96 6.96 2.19
CA PRO A 152 -2.84 7.05 1.26
C PRO A 152 -2.03 8.34 1.45
N ALA A 153 -0.69 8.25 1.35
CA ALA A 153 0.18 9.43 1.44
C ALA A 153 0.12 10.27 0.16
N ASP A 154 -0.18 9.66 -0.97
CA ASP A 154 -0.20 10.29 -2.28
C ASP A 154 -1.52 9.95 -2.98
N SER A 155 -2.45 10.90 -2.94
CA SER A 155 -3.76 10.81 -3.60
C SER A 155 -3.79 11.55 -4.95
N ASP A 156 -2.75 12.32 -5.28
CA ASP A 156 -2.69 13.07 -6.52
C ASP A 156 -2.14 12.21 -7.67
N ASN A 157 -1.10 11.44 -7.38
CA ASN A 157 -0.40 10.63 -8.37
C ASN A 157 -0.99 9.20 -8.51
N TYR A 158 -1.81 8.78 -7.56
CA TYR A 158 -2.45 7.46 -7.58
C TYR A 158 -3.98 7.56 -7.57
N ASP A 159 -4.60 6.76 -8.43
CA ASP A 159 -6.05 6.59 -8.45
C ASP A 159 -6.46 5.48 -7.47
N TRP A 160 -7.23 5.85 -6.46
CA TRP A 160 -7.77 4.98 -5.41
C TRP A 160 -9.28 4.71 -5.57
N SER A 161 -9.92 5.23 -6.63
CA SER A 161 -11.38 5.18 -6.85
C SER A 161 -11.97 3.77 -6.93
N SER A 162 -11.14 2.78 -7.24
CA SER A 162 -11.55 1.37 -7.31
C SER A 162 -11.70 0.69 -5.95
N TYR A 163 -11.36 1.35 -4.85
CA TYR A 163 -11.45 0.82 -3.50
C TYR A 163 -12.60 1.49 -2.72
N GLU A 164 -13.20 0.75 -1.77
CA GLU A 164 -14.21 1.29 -0.86
C GLU A 164 -13.58 2.35 0.05
N GLN A 165 -14.13 3.55 0.02
CA GLN A 165 -13.63 4.69 0.80
C GLN A 165 -14.69 5.21 1.76
N ASP A 166 -14.25 5.78 2.87
CA ASP A 166 -15.11 6.55 3.75
C ASP A 166 -15.31 7.99 3.22
N GLU A 167 -16.13 8.79 3.90
CA GLU A 167 -16.43 10.19 3.54
C GLU A 167 -15.17 11.09 3.51
N LYS A 168 -14.08 10.67 4.13
CA LYS A 168 -12.80 11.39 4.18
C LYS A 168 -11.79 10.90 3.14
N GLY A 169 -12.17 9.92 2.31
CA GLY A 169 -11.30 9.32 1.31
C GLY A 169 -10.33 8.26 1.86
N ASN A 170 -10.51 7.80 3.11
CA ASN A 170 -9.73 6.70 3.64
C ASN A 170 -10.27 5.37 3.11
N ILE A 171 -9.38 4.46 2.76
CA ILE A 171 -9.74 3.16 2.22
C ILE A 171 -10.06 2.19 3.36
N CYS A 172 -11.24 1.56 3.28
CA CYS A 172 -11.68 0.56 4.25
C CYS A 172 -10.94 -0.76 4.00
N MET A 173 -10.18 -1.23 4.99
CA MET A 173 -9.43 -2.48 4.92
C MET A 173 -9.66 -3.33 6.16
N GLN A 174 -9.14 -4.55 6.16
CA GLN A 174 -9.14 -5.43 7.32
C GLN A 174 -7.74 -5.94 7.61
N VAL A 175 -7.44 -6.12 8.89
CA VAL A 175 -6.20 -6.73 9.36
C VAL A 175 -6.52 -7.92 10.27
N TYR A 176 -5.77 -8.99 10.13
CA TYR A 176 -5.89 -10.11 11.05
C TYR A 176 -5.16 -9.79 12.35
N LEU A 177 -5.90 -9.84 13.48
CA LEU A 177 -5.38 -9.63 14.82
C LEU A 177 -5.32 -10.97 15.57
N THR A 178 -4.14 -11.34 16.00
CA THR A 178 -3.95 -12.48 16.91
C THR A 178 -4.20 -12.01 18.34
N VAL A 179 -5.19 -12.59 19.01
CA VAL A 179 -5.54 -12.27 20.39
C VAL A 179 -5.02 -13.39 21.30
N VAL A 180 -4.20 -13.02 22.27
CA VAL A 180 -3.68 -13.92 23.29
C VAL A 180 -4.65 -13.95 24.47
N PRO A 181 -5.14 -15.14 24.88
CA PRO A 181 -6.06 -15.25 26.00
C PRO A 181 -5.46 -14.67 27.29
N LYS A 182 -6.33 -14.08 28.11
CA LYS A 182 -5.94 -13.68 29.46
C LYS A 182 -5.61 -14.91 30.27
N PRO A 183 -4.48 -14.97 31.00
CA PRO A 183 -4.16 -16.12 31.85
C PRO A 183 -5.28 -16.35 32.86
N THR A 184 -5.86 -17.53 32.82
CA THR A 184 -6.83 -17.97 33.84
C THR A 184 -6.14 -17.96 35.16
N PRO A 185 -6.66 -17.29 36.22
CA PRO A 185 -6.06 -17.36 37.54
C PRO A 185 -6.01 -18.82 37.97
N LEU A 186 -4.82 -19.26 38.37
CA LEU A 186 -4.65 -20.59 38.95
C LEU A 186 -5.61 -20.74 40.13
N PRO A 187 -6.41 -21.84 40.23
CA PRO A 187 -7.28 -22.04 41.37
C PRO A 187 -6.45 -21.93 42.66
N THR A 188 -6.78 -20.97 43.51
CA THR A 188 -6.21 -20.86 44.82
C THR A 188 -6.50 -22.18 45.54
N LEU A 189 -5.46 -22.90 45.91
CA LEU A 189 -5.62 -24.14 46.71
C LEU A 189 -6.43 -23.75 47.94
N THR A 190 -7.66 -24.22 48.03
CA THR A 190 -8.43 -24.15 49.27
C THR A 190 -7.62 -24.83 50.35
N PRO A 191 -7.28 -24.16 51.48
CA PRO A 191 -6.52 -24.81 52.53
C PRO A 191 -7.26 -26.11 52.93
N THR A 192 -6.57 -27.24 52.80
CA THR A 192 -7.07 -28.52 53.25
C THR A 192 -7.40 -28.35 54.77
N PRO A 193 -8.63 -28.67 55.20
CA PRO A 193 -8.95 -28.58 56.61
C PRO A 193 -7.93 -29.42 57.42
N VAL A 194 -7.27 -28.78 58.39
CA VAL A 194 -6.38 -29.44 59.30
C VAL A 194 -7.15 -30.58 59.98
N PRO A 195 -6.68 -31.82 59.97
CA PRO A 195 -7.36 -32.91 60.66
C PRO A 195 -7.49 -32.53 62.15
N THR A 196 -8.72 -32.39 62.61
CA THR A 196 -9.01 -32.25 64.05
C THR A 196 -8.50 -33.47 64.73
N GLU A 197 -7.54 -33.34 65.66
CA GLU A 197 -7.02 -34.43 66.47
C GLU A 197 -8.17 -35.15 67.20
N LYS A 198 -8.28 -36.46 66.97
CA LYS A 198 -9.25 -37.30 67.58
C LYS A 198 -8.85 -37.39 69.09
N PRO A 199 -9.81 -37.22 70.04
CA PRO A 199 -9.53 -37.31 71.45
C PRO A 199 -8.87 -38.64 71.77
N SER A 200 -7.74 -38.60 72.53
CA SER A 200 -7.02 -39.75 73.07
C SER A 200 -7.94 -40.50 73.97
N LEU A 201 -8.26 -41.71 73.60
CA LEU A 201 -8.92 -42.67 74.54
C LEU A 201 -7.89 -43.29 75.47
N THR A 202 -8.15 -43.18 76.74
CA THR A 202 -7.48 -43.80 77.87
C THR A 202 -7.28 -45.32 77.73
N PRO A 203 -6.17 -45.89 78.12
CA PRO A 203 -5.89 -47.33 77.98
C PRO A 203 -6.72 -48.18 78.96
N LEU A 204 -7.28 -49.26 78.47
CA LEU A 204 -7.93 -50.32 79.24
C LEU A 204 -7.06 -51.61 79.15
N PRO A 205 -6.96 -52.43 80.20
CA PRO A 205 -5.85 -53.35 80.42
C PRO A 205 -5.95 -54.64 79.59
N GLU A 206 -4.79 -55.20 79.45
CA GLU A 206 -4.27 -56.48 78.96
C GLU A 206 -5.12 -57.73 79.28
N SER A 207 -5.36 -58.61 78.25
CA SER A 207 -5.59 -60.04 78.51
C SER A 207 -5.16 -60.87 77.29
N THR A 208 -4.05 -61.50 77.47
CA THR A 208 -3.60 -62.91 77.26
C THR A 208 -4.04 -63.68 76.00
N GLU A 209 -3.01 -64.04 75.21
CA GLU A 209 -2.67 -65.33 74.56
C GLU A 209 -3.71 -66.01 73.61
N VAL A 210 -3.33 -66.74 72.60
CA VAL A 210 -2.21 -67.37 71.90
C VAL A 210 -2.72 -67.94 70.55
N PRO A 211 -1.95 -68.64 69.76
CA PRO A 211 -1.79 -68.37 68.32
C PRO A 211 -2.45 -69.39 67.42
N CYS A 212 -2.49 -69.19 66.14
CA CYS A 212 -2.20 -70.25 65.17
C CYS A 212 -2.38 -69.83 63.69
N THR A 213 -1.32 -70.07 62.98
CA THR A 213 -1.08 -70.62 61.65
C THR A 213 -1.44 -69.81 60.40
N THR A 214 -0.35 -69.54 59.71
CA THR A 214 -0.17 -69.39 58.26
C THR A 214 -0.82 -70.52 57.44
N PRO A 215 -0.94 -70.45 56.10
CA PRO A 215 0.07 -70.07 55.12
C PRO A 215 -0.42 -69.34 53.88
N VAL A 216 0.44 -68.52 53.31
CA VAL A 216 1.14 -68.49 51.98
C VAL A 216 0.37 -69.08 50.77
N VAL A 217 0.35 -68.29 49.74
CA VAL A 217 0.65 -68.57 48.32
C VAL A 217 0.48 -67.26 47.59
N ARG A 218 1.45 -66.53 47.16
CA ARG A 218 2.32 -66.53 45.96
C ARG A 218 1.63 -66.86 44.65
N GLU A 219 1.64 -65.89 43.73
CA GLU A 219 2.33 -65.86 42.42
C GLU A 219 1.78 -64.71 41.62
N LYS A 220 2.60 -63.87 41.17
CA LYS A 220 3.49 -63.73 39.99
C LYS A 220 2.85 -63.46 38.66
N ASN A 221 3.45 -62.46 38.04
CA ASN A 221 3.77 -62.28 36.61
C ASN A 221 2.69 -61.68 35.71
N THR A 222 2.99 -60.93 34.73
CA THR A 222 4.16 -60.46 34.01
C THR A 222 3.71 -59.47 32.95
N SER A 223 4.51 -58.46 32.73
CA SER A 223 5.02 -57.92 31.47
C SER A 223 4.17 -58.02 30.16
N LYS A 224 4.09 -56.90 29.44
CA LYS A 224 4.66 -56.59 28.11
C LYS A 224 3.95 -55.37 27.58
N GLN A 225 4.58 -54.23 27.38
CA GLN A 225 5.46 -53.83 26.28
C GLN A 225 4.85 -53.94 24.87
N GLY A 226 4.76 -52.79 24.18
CA GLY A 226 4.48 -52.61 22.76
C GLY A 226 4.05 -51.17 22.55
N SER A 227 4.85 -50.24 22.31
CA SER A 227 5.65 -49.85 21.14
C SER A 227 4.86 -49.58 19.87
N ASN A 228 5.12 -48.38 19.33
CA ASN A 228 4.83 -47.89 17.98
C ASN A 228 3.48 -47.17 17.79
N GLY A 229 3.42 -46.02 17.18
CA GLY A 229 4.33 -45.28 16.30
C GLY A 229 3.63 -44.02 15.81
N VAL A 230 4.41 -43.07 15.69
CA VAL A 230 4.41 -41.91 14.74
C VAL A 230 3.27 -41.86 13.72
N ALA A 231 2.58 -40.74 13.67
CA ALA A 231 2.26 -40.05 12.44
C ALA A 231 1.86 -38.60 12.72
N GLU A 232 2.81 -37.74 12.52
CA GLU A 232 2.63 -36.31 12.24
C GLU A 232 1.77 -36.17 10.96
N THR A 233 0.63 -35.55 11.03
CA THR A 233 -0.06 -35.02 9.86
C THR A 233 -0.25 -33.52 10.03
N LYS A 234 0.59 -32.76 9.34
CA LYS A 234 0.36 -31.36 9.00
C LYS A 234 -0.96 -31.20 8.24
N PRO A 235 -1.82 -30.26 8.57
CA PRO A 235 -2.87 -29.85 7.65
C PRO A 235 -2.31 -28.84 6.67
N THR A 236 -2.22 -29.23 5.41
CA THR A 236 -2.04 -28.37 4.26
C THR A 236 -3.33 -27.58 4.07
N THR A 237 -3.32 -26.29 4.37
CA THR A 237 -4.44 -25.39 4.10
C THR A 237 -4.42 -25.00 2.64
N THR A 238 -5.23 -25.66 1.83
CA THR A 238 -5.55 -25.28 0.46
C THR A 238 -6.43 -24.03 0.49
N PHE A 239 -5.89 -22.91 0.00
CA PHE A 239 -6.66 -21.70 -0.22
C PHE A 239 -7.55 -21.88 -1.44
N MET A 240 -8.84 -22.03 -1.22
CA MET A 240 -9.84 -21.85 -2.27
C MET A 240 -10.08 -20.36 -2.48
N ILE A 241 -9.60 -19.84 -3.62
CA ILE A 241 -9.99 -18.52 -4.11
C ILE A 241 -11.37 -18.66 -4.74
N THR A 242 -12.40 -18.22 -4.04
CA THR A 242 -13.74 -18.08 -4.61
C THR A 242 -13.77 -16.81 -5.45
N GLN A 243 -13.68 -16.97 -6.77
CA GLN A 243 -13.96 -15.89 -7.71
C GLN A 243 -15.45 -15.57 -7.68
N LEU A 244 -15.78 -14.38 -7.17
CA LEU A 244 -17.09 -13.79 -7.39
C LEU A 244 -17.14 -13.26 -8.83
N VAL A 245 -17.92 -13.92 -9.66
CA VAL A 245 -18.27 -13.47 -11.01
C VAL A 245 -19.17 -12.23 -10.90
N SER A 246 -18.63 -11.08 -11.20
CA SER A 246 -19.40 -9.84 -11.31
C SER A 246 -20.20 -9.83 -12.60
N LYS A 247 -21.49 -9.63 -12.46
CA LYS A 247 -22.46 -9.44 -13.53
C LYS A 247 -22.09 -8.24 -14.41
N THR A 248 -22.00 -8.50 -15.69
CA THR A 248 -21.84 -7.51 -16.77
C THR A 248 -23.02 -6.55 -16.80
N SER A 249 -22.82 -5.30 -16.41
CA SER A 249 -23.73 -4.21 -16.72
C SER A 249 -23.36 -3.59 -18.07
N LYS A 250 -24.31 -3.56 -18.97
CA LYS A 250 -24.23 -2.95 -20.28
C LYS A 250 -23.83 -1.47 -20.18
N ILE A 251 -22.70 -1.14 -20.75
CA ILE A 251 -22.27 0.25 -20.92
C ILE A 251 -23.05 0.82 -22.11
N GLN A 252 -23.93 1.77 -21.83
CA GLN A 252 -24.61 2.59 -22.78
C GLN A 252 -23.66 3.70 -23.23
N SER A 253 -23.40 3.81 -24.54
CA SER A 253 -22.51 4.79 -25.14
C SER A 253 -23.00 6.22 -24.88
N PRO A 254 -22.11 7.19 -24.65
CA PRO A 254 -22.51 8.58 -24.46
C PRO A 254 -22.96 9.20 -25.79
N ILE A 255 -24.12 9.87 -25.74
CA ILE A 255 -24.71 10.67 -26.82
C ILE A 255 -23.87 11.93 -27.00
N VAL A 256 -23.32 12.09 -28.19
CA VAL A 256 -22.63 13.30 -28.61
C VAL A 256 -23.67 14.41 -28.86
N PRO A 257 -23.58 15.60 -28.23
CA PRO A 257 -24.46 16.72 -28.57
C PRO A 257 -24.03 17.32 -29.91
N LYS A 258 -24.99 17.41 -30.85
CA LYS A 258 -24.84 18.11 -32.13
C LYS A 258 -24.74 19.61 -31.87
N THR A 259 -23.61 20.19 -32.21
CA THR A 259 -23.39 21.63 -32.24
C THR A 259 -24.17 22.23 -33.41
N SER A 260 -25.18 23.05 -33.12
CA SER A 260 -25.92 23.82 -34.10
C SER A 260 -25.09 25.04 -34.52
N ILE A 261 -24.75 25.10 -35.80
CA ILE A 261 -24.09 26.25 -36.43
C ILE A 261 -25.13 27.34 -36.65
N LEU A 262 -25.05 28.44 -35.91
CA LEU A 262 -25.78 29.66 -36.19
C LEU A 262 -25.12 30.37 -37.38
N LYS A 263 -25.80 30.39 -38.52
CA LYS A 263 -25.48 31.27 -39.63
C LYS A 263 -25.92 32.70 -39.30
N SER A 264 -24.95 33.58 -39.11
CA SER A 264 -25.18 35.03 -39.05
C SER A 264 -25.36 35.59 -40.47
N SER A 265 -26.58 36.05 -40.79
CA SER A 265 -26.85 36.84 -41.98
C SER A 265 -26.60 38.30 -41.66
N ARG A 266 -25.68 38.94 -42.40
CA ARG A 266 -25.56 40.41 -42.45
C ARG A 266 -26.58 40.96 -43.42
N LYS A 267 -27.28 41.98 -42.99
CA LYS A 267 -27.77 43.08 -43.77
C LYS A 267 -27.03 44.32 -43.35
#